data_01882229c1f5647b84eac17a7087b992
#
_entry.id   01882229c1f5647b84eac17a7087b992
#
_cell.length_a   1.000
_cell.length_b   1.000
_cell.length_c   1.000
_cell.angle_alpha   90.00
_cell.angle_beta   90.00
_cell.angle_gamma   90.00
#
_symmetry.space_group_name_H-M   'P 1'
#
loop_
_entity.id
_entity.type
_entity.pdbx_description
1 polymer ?
#
loop_
_entity_poly.entity_id
_entity_poly.type
_entity_poly.pdbx_seq_one_letter_code
_entity_poly.pdbx_strand_id
1 'polypeptide(L)'
;MFNVVQGDKDIVDAILAHPGIAAVSFVGSTPVAEHIYKVGSAHGKRVQALGGAKNHLVVMPDADLDQAVDALIGAAYGSAGERCMAISVAVAVGDVAEIGRAHV
;
A
#
# COMPACT_ATOMS: atom_id res chain seq x y z
N MET A 1 11.32 19.35 16.80
CA MET A 1 11.35 18.41 17.96
C MET A 1 10.57 17.16 17.59
N PHE A 2 11.10 15.98 17.88
CA PHE A 2 10.44 14.69 17.62
C PHE A 2 9.94 14.11 18.93
N ASN A 3 8.66 13.75 19.00
CA ASN A 3 8.03 13.18 20.19
C ASN A 3 7.36 11.85 19.82
N VAL A 4 7.47 10.86 20.70
CA VAL A 4 6.80 9.57 20.56
C VAL A 4 5.78 9.42 21.67
N VAL A 5 4.54 9.09 21.31
CA VAL A 5 3.45 8.83 22.24
C VAL A 5 3.01 7.38 22.02
N GLN A 6 2.91 6.61 23.09
CA GLN A 6 2.42 5.23 23.05
C GLN A 6 0.93 5.20 23.40
N GLY A 7 0.17 4.41 22.66
CA GLY A 7 -1.27 4.23 22.90
C GLY A 7 -1.97 3.59 21.70
N ASP A 8 -3.27 3.45 21.82
CA ASP A 8 -4.14 2.89 20.80
C ASP A 8 -5.13 3.94 20.25
N LYS A 9 -6.36 3.56 19.99
CA LYS A 9 -7.42 4.38 19.41
C LYS A 9 -7.62 5.73 20.12
N ASP A 10 -7.58 5.76 21.45
CA ASP A 10 -7.87 6.99 22.22
C ASP A 10 -6.81 8.06 21.95
N ILE A 11 -5.54 7.65 21.83
CA ILE A 11 -4.44 8.56 21.49
C ILE A 11 -4.58 9.04 20.04
N VAL A 12 -4.94 8.15 19.11
CA VAL A 12 -5.16 8.52 17.71
C VAL A 12 -6.29 9.54 17.59
N ASP A 13 -7.42 9.31 18.25
CA ASP A 13 -8.56 10.22 18.24
C ASP A 13 -8.20 11.58 18.88
N ALA A 14 -7.41 11.58 19.95
CA ALA A 14 -6.90 12.83 20.57
C ALA A 14 -6.01 13.61 19.60
N ILE A 15 -5.12 12.94 18.84
CA ILE A 15 -4.28 13.57 17.81
C ILE A 15 -5.16 14.17 16.69
N LEU A 16 -6.18 13.44 16.24
CA LEU A 16 -7.09 13.91 15.20
C LEU A 16 -7.88 15.16 15.62
N ALA A 17 -8.24 15.27 16.90
CA ALA A 17 -9.00 16.39 17.43
C ALA A 17 -8.09 17.57 17.88
N HIS A 18 -6.80 17.36 18.13
CA HIS A 18 -5.93 18.36 18.76
C HIS A 18 -5.69 19.56 17.84
N PRO A 19 -5.99 20.81 18.29
CA PRO A 19 -5.90 22.00 17.43
C PRO A 19 -4.47 22.40 17.06
N GLY A 20 -3.48 22.00 17.85
CA GLY A 20 -2.06 22.27 17.58
C GLY A 20 -1.42 21.34 16.54
N ILE A 21 -2.16 20.35 16.02
CA ILE A 21 -1.69 19.41 14.98
C ILE A 21 -2.35 19.78 13.66
N ALA A 22 -1.58 20.26 12.70
CA ALA A 22 -2.08 20.75 11.42
C ALA A 22 -2.22 19.67 10.32
N ALA A 23 -1.49 18.57 10.44
CA ALA A 23 -1.49 17.52 9.44
C ALA A 23 -1.30 16.13 10.07
N VAL A 24 -1.84 15.10 9.42
CA VAL A 24 -1.73 13.70 9.83
C VAL A 24 -1.37 12.85 8.63
N SER A 25 -0.44 11.90 8.82
CA SER A 25 -0.11 10.86 7.87
C SER A 25 -0.28 9.50 8.53
N PHE A 26 -0.96 8.59 7.82
CA PHE A 26 -1.30 7.25 8.33
C PHE A 26 -1.19 6.20 7.23
N VAL A 27 -0.71 5.04 7.60
CA VAL A 27 -0.76 3.82 6.77
C VAL A 27 -1.29 2.67 7.63
N GLY A 28 -2.29 1.95 7.15
CA GLY A 28 -2.86 0.81 7.85
C GLY A 28 -4.08 0.22 7.15
N SER A 29 -5.00 -0.39 7.92
CA SER A 29 -6.21 -0.98 7.34
C SER A 29 -7.14 0.08 6.76
N THR A 30 -7.88 -0.26 5.71
CA THR A 30 -8.79 0.66 5.02
C THR A 30 -9.84 1.28 5.95
N PRO A 31 -10.52 0.52 6.86
CA PRO A 31 -11.49 1.14 7.76
C PRO A 31 -10.89 2.19 8.69
N VAL A 32 -9.66 1.96 9.18
CA VAL A 32 -8.96 2.93 10.04
C VAL A 32 -8.50 4.14 9.23
N ALA A 33 -7.96 3.93 8.03
CA ALA A 33 -7.59 5.02 7.12
C ALA A 33 -8.78 5.92 6.79
N GLU A 34 -9.95 5.34 6.55
CA GLU A 34 -11.20 6.06 6.30
C GLU A 34 -11.65 6.88 7.52
N HIS A 35 -11.58 6.31 8.73
CA HIS A 35 -11.87 7.01 9.97
C HIS A 35 -10.95 8.22 10.16
N ILE A 36 -9.64 8.02 10.00
CA ILE A 36 -8.63 9.07 10.14
C ILE A 36 -8.85 10.18 9.12
N TYR A 37 -9.15 9.82 7.87
CA TYR A 37 -9.44 10.81 6.84
C TYR A 37 -10.67 11.65 7.17
N LYS A 38 -11.78 11.00 7.55
CA LYS A 38 -13.03 11.69 7.90
C LYS A 38 -12.85 12.62 9.09
N VAL A 39 -12.31 12.11 10.19
CA VAL A 39 -12.18 12.87 11.44
C VAL A 39 -11.14 13.97 11.32
N GLY A 40 -9.97 13.67 10.77
CA GLY A 40 -8.90 14.66 10.59
C GLY A 40 -9.33 15.81 9.67
N SER A 41 -9.98 15.49 8.54
CA SER A 41 -10.50 16.52 7.61
C SER A 41 -11.59 17.38 8.24
N ALA A 42 -12.48 16.78 9.05
CA ALA A 42 -13.52 17.50 9.77
C ALA A 42 -12.94 18.52 10.78
N HIS A 43 -11.72 18.26 11.30
CA HIS A 43 -10.98 19.19 12.17
C HIS A 43 -10.04 20.12 11.38
N GLY A 44 -10.20 20.23 10.07
CA GLY A 44 -9.42 21.15 9.22
C GLY A 44 -7.97 20.75 9.00
N LYS A 45 -7.57 19.51 9.28
CA LYS A 45 -6.21 19.02 9.09
C LYS A 45 -5.95 18.61 7.63
N ARG A 46 -4.69 18.69 7.22
CA ARG A 46 -4.24 17.98 6.03
C ARG A 46 -4.03 16.51 6.37
N VAL A 47 -4.70 15.63 5.64
CA VAL A 47 -4.68 14.19 5.93
C VAL A 47 -4.16 13.41 4.74
N GLN A 48 -3.16 12.56 5.00
CA GLN A 48 -2.75 11.48 4.12
C GLN A 48 -3.08 10.17 4.84
N ALA A 49 -4.09 9.46 4.36
CA ALA A 49 -4.50 8.18 4.94
C ALA A 49 -4.48 7.11 3.84
N LEU A 50 -3.57 6.15 3.98
CA LEU A 50 -3.35 5.07 3.02
C LEU A 50 -3.84 3.76 3.62
N GLY A 51 -4.77 3.11 2.92
CA GLY A 51 -5.35 1.84 3.29
C GLY A 51 -4.78 0.65 2.51
N GLY A 52 -5.62 -0.35 2.25
CA GLY A 52 -5.28 -1.52 1.44
C GLY A 52 -4.92 -1.15 0.01
N ALA A 53 -4.08 -1.98 -0.61
CA ALA A 53 -3.60 -1.79 -1.96
C ALA A 53 -3.81 -3.04 -2.82
N LYS A 54 -3.78 -2.86 -4.13
CA LYS A 54 -3.78 -3.93 -5.14
C LYS A 54 -2.70 -3.58 -6.17
N ASN A 55 -1.46 -3.95 -5.85
CA ASN A 55 -0.31 -3.58 -6.67
C ASN A 55 -0.24 -4.43 -7.94
N HIS A 56 0.03 -3.79 -9.06
CA HIS A 56 0.11 -4.41 -10.37
C HIS A 56 1.55 -4.37 -10.88
N LEU A 57 2.00 -5.47 -11.46
CA LEU A 57 3.23 -5.54 -12.25
C LEU A 57 2.83 -5.75 -13.71
N VAL A 58 3.35 -4.91 -14.59
CA VAL A 58 3.09 -4.99 -16.03
C VAL A 58 4.31 -5.57 -16.73
N VAL A 59 4.15 -6.68 -17.45
CA VAL A 59 5.19 -7.32 -18.25
C VAL A 59 4.97 -6.96 -19.71
N MET A 60 5.91 -6.20 -20.27
CA MET A 60 5.86 -5.75 -21.66
C MET A 60 6.41 -6.85 -22.61
N PRO A 61 6.06 -6.82 -23.91
CA PRO A 61 6.47 -7.86 -24.88
C PRO A 61 7.98 -7.99 -25.08
N ASP A 62 8.74 -6.91 -24.81
CA ASP A 62 10.20 -6.83 -24.93
C ASP A 62 10.93 -7.09 -23.60
N ALA A 63 10.21 -7.52 -22.55
CA ALA A 63 10.81 -7.85 -21.28
C ALA A 63 11.68 -9.12 -21.35
N ASP A 64 12.78 -9.12 -20.61
CA ASP A 64 13.51 -10.35 -20.29
C ASP A 64 12.65 -11.19 -19.34
N LEU A 65 12.17 -12.33 -19.83
CA LEU A 65 11.19 -13.14 -19.10
C LEU A 65 11.78 -13.79 -17.84
N ASP A 66 13.03 -14.19 -17.85
CA ASP A 66 13.68 -14.81 -16.69
C ASP A 66 13.82 -13.78 -15.56
N GLN A 67 14.27 -12.56 -15.90
CA GLN A 67 14.32 -11.47 -14.95
C GLN A 67 12.92 -11.04 -14.46
N ALA A 68 11.92 -11.03 -15.35
CA ALA A 68 10.55 -10.69 -14.99
C ALA A 68 9.94 -11.70 -14.00
N VAL A 69 10.20 -13.00 -14.20
CA VAL A 69 9.75 -14.07 -13.30
C VAL A 69 10.42 -13.95 -11.93
N ASP A 70 11.73 -13.78 -11.89
CA ASP A 70 12.47 -13.61 -10.63
C ASP A 70 11.98 -12.36 -9.86
N ALA A 71 11.79 -11.26 -10.56
CA ALA A 71 11.27 -10.03 -9.97
C ALA A 71 9.84 -10.22 -9.46
N LEU A 72 8.97 -10.90 -10.20
CA LEU A 72 7.60 -11.18 -9.81
C LEU A 72 7.53 -12.08 -8.56
N ILE A 73 8.31 -13.17 -8.53
CA ILE A 73 8.37 -14.07 -7.39
C ILE A 73 8.86 -13.31 -6.14
N GLY A 74 9.96 -12.57 -6.25
CA GLY A 74 10.49 -11.78 -5.16
C GLY A 74 9.53 -10.70 -4.65
N ALA A 75 8.84 -10.01 -5.57
CA ALA A 75 7.92 -8.94 -5.22
C ALA A 75 6.56 -9.44 -4.70
N ALA A 76 6.05 -10.57 -5.23
CA ALA A 76 4.74 -11.09 -4.82
C ALA A 76 4.82 -11.92 -3.52
N TYR A 77 5.85 -12.76 -3.39
CA TYR A 77 5.95 -13.73 -2.30
C TYR A 77 7.01 -13.42 -1.24
N GLY A 78 7.86 -12.44 -1.48
CA GLY A 78 8.81 -11.97 -0.47
C GLY A 78 8.09 -11.57 0.82
N SER A 79 8.60 -12.02 2.00
CA SER A 79 7.93 -11.89 3.28
C SER A 79 6.49 -12.46 3.29
N ALA A 80 6.30 -13.64 2.69
CA ALA A 80 5.00 -14.28 2.56
C ALA A 80 3.90 -13.43 1.88
N GLY A 81 4.29 -12.44 1.08
CA GLY A 81 3.36 -11.50 0.45
C GLY A 81 2.75 -10.45 1.37
N GLU A 82 3.25 -10.33 2.59
CA GLU A 82 2.70 -9.42 3.61
C GLU A 82 3.27 -8.00 3.56
N ARG A 83 4.06 -7.66 2.54
CA ARG A 83 4.53 -6.29 2.35
C ARG A 83 3.44 -5.43 1.69
N CYS A 84 3.31 -4.18 2.13
CA CYS A 84 2.37 -3.22 1.53
C CYS A 84 2.61 -3.00 0.02
N MET A 85 3.82 -3.23 -0.48
CA MET A 85 4.20 -3.13 -1.89
C MET A 85 4.21 -4.49 -2.61
N ALA A 86 3.74 -5.57 -1.97
CA ALA A 86 3.70 -6.89 -2.61
C ALA A 86 2.79 -6.87 -3.84
N ILE A 87 3.24 -7.52 -4.91
CA ILE A 87 2.48 -7.58 -6.16
C ILE A 87 1.31 -8.55 -6.00
N SER A 88 0.12 -8.09 -6.34
CA SER A 88 -1.13 -8.86 -6.27
C SER A 88 -1.63 -9.28 -7.64
N VAL A 89 -1.24 -8.58 -8.69
CA VAL A 89 -1.70 -8.79 -10.06
C VAL A 89 -0.52 -8.66 -11.03
N ALA A 90 -0.32 -9.66 -11.87
CA ALA A 90 0.58 -9.57 -13.01
C ALA A 90 -0.24 -9.37 -14.29
N VAL A 91 0.07 -8.32 -15.03
CA VAL A 91 -0.55 -7.98 -16.32
C VAL A 91 0.45 -8.27 -17.42
N ALA A 92 0.19 -9.29 -18.22
CA ALA A 92 1.00 -9.64 -19.38
C ALA A 92 0.45 -8.93 -20.62
N VAL A 93 1.29 -8.19 -21.34
CA VAL A 93 0.91 -7.46 -22.56
C VAL A 93 1.28 -8.26 -23.79
N GLY A 94 0.33 -8.40 -24.73
CA GLY A 94 0.54 -9.13 -26.00
C GLY A 94 0.80 -10.62 -25.79
N ASP A 95 1.75 -11.18 -26.52
CA ASP A 95 2.03 -12.61 -26.59
C ASP A 95 2.70 -13.18 -25.32
N VAL A 96 3.12 -12.32 -24.39
CA VAL A 96 3.71 -12.74 -23.10
C VAL A 96 2.73 -13.62 -22.29
N ALA A 97 1.44 -13.38 -22.42
CA ALA A 97 0.41 -14.13 -21.73
C ALA A 97 0.35 -15.62 -22.19
N GLU A 98 0.67 -15.91 -23.45
CA GLU A 98 0.68 -17.27 -23.99
C GLU A 98 1.91 -18.05 -23.54
N ILE A 99 3.06 -17.38 -23.46
CA ILE A 99 4.31 -17.98 -22.94
C ILE A 99 4.13 -18.42 -21.49
N GLY A 100 3.47 -17.60 -20.66
CA GLY A 100 3.16 -17.93 -19.28
C GLY A 100 2.27 -19.15 -19.11
N ARG A 101 1.36 -19.43 -20.05
CA ARG A 101 0.49 -20.63 -20.06
C ARG A 101 1.22 -21.92 -20.44
N ALA A 102 2.29 -21.83 -21.23
CA ALA A 102 3.04 -22.99 -21.68
C ALA A 102 3.94 -23.64 -20.61
N HIS A 103 4.08 -22.99 -19.46
CA HIS A 103 4.95 -23.41 -18.36
C HIS A 103 4.18 -23.84 -17.09
N VAL A 104 2.89 -24.05 -17.18
CA VAL A 104 2.04 -24.55 -16.06
C VAL A 104 1.68 -26.01 -16.29
#